data_57982a83c8e4776b1e255d48e097dba5
#
_entry.id   57982a83c8e4776b1e255d48e097dba5
#
_cell.length_a   1.000
_cell.length_b   1.000
_cell.length_c   1.000
_cell.angle_alpha   90.00
_cell.angle_beta   90.00
_cell.angle_gamma   90.00
#
_symmetry.space_group_name_H-M   'P 1'
#
loop_
_entity.id
_entity.type
_entity.pdbx_description
1 polymer ?
#
loop_
_entity_poly.entity_id
_entity_poly.type
_entity_poly.pdbx_seq_one_letter_code
_entity_poly.pdbx_strand_id
1 'polypeptide(L)'
;PVKFDFYLIINRKKMKKVIFTEKAPAAIGPYSQAVEVNGMVFLSGQIPVDPATGEFVPGGVTEQTIQVFENIKNVLAEAGLTTANIVKTTVFLADMSLFAEMNAVYAKYFEGDFPARSAVAVKALPKGALVEIESIAVR
;
A
#
# COMPACT_ATOMS: atom_id res chain seq x y z
N PRO A 1 40.31 6.86 5.94
CA PRO A 1 39.12 7.66 5.53
C PRO A 1 38.43 7.08 4.32
N VAL A 2 39.17 6.63 3.30
CA VAL A 2 38.57 6.09 2.05
C VAL A 2 37.83 4.77 2.30
N LYS A 3 38.35 3.90 3.17
CA LYS A 3 37.68 2.63 3.52
C LYS A 3 36.37 2.85 4.30
N PHE A 4 36.33 3.91 5.13
CA PHE A 4 35.15 4.25 5.92
C PHE A 4 34.01 4.80 5.04
N ASP A 5 34.35 5.69 4.11
CA ASP A 5 33.38 6.24 3.16
C ASP A 5 32.81 5.15 2.23
N PHE A 6 33.65 4.23 1.77
CA PHE A 6 33.23 3.10 0.95
C PHE A 6 32.30 2.15 1.74
N TYR A 7 32.57 1.90 3.01
CA TYR A 7 31.72 1.09 3.88
C TYR A 7 30.35 1.75 4.10
N LEU A 8 30.30 3.07 4.31
CA LEU A 8 29.07 3.85 4.43
C LEU A 8 28.25 3.83 3.13
N ILE A 9 28.90 3.92 1.97
CA ILE A 9 28.23 3.86 0.67
C ILE A 9 27.61 2.47 0.45
N ILE A 10 28.32 1.40 0.77
CA ILE A 10 27.82 0.03 0.67
C ILE A 10 26.65 -0.20 1.64
N ASN A 11 26.74 0.27 2.87
CA ASN A 11 25.66 0.16 3.84
C ASN A 11 24.44 0.98 3.45
N ARG A 12 24.61 2.17 2.88
CA ARG A 12 23.48 2.96 2.34
C ARG A 12 22.75 2.23 1.21
N LYS A 13 23.46 1.53 0.33
CA LYS A 13 22.84 0.69 -0.72
C LYS A 13 22.07 -0.50 -0.14
N LYS A 14 22.49 -1.00 1.05
CA LYS A 14 21.82 -2.13 1.73
C LYS A 14 20.70 -1.69 2.68
N MET A 15 20.56 -0.38 2.97
CA MET A 15 19.55 0.12 3.92
C MET A 15 18.13 -0.03 3.41
N LYS A 16 17.90 0.08 2.11
CA LYS A 16 16.58 -0.03 1.51
C LYS A 16 16.48 -1.33 0.71
N LYS A 17 15.51 -2.16 1.09
CA LYS A 17 15.16 -3.37 0.35
C LYS A 17 13.90 -3.12 -0.47
N VAL A 18 13.97 -3.32 -1.78
CA VAL A 18 12.81 -3.25 -2.65
C VAL A 18 11.98 -4.53 -2.52
N ILE A 19 10.66 -4.37 -2.35
CA ILE A 19 9.71 -5.47 -2.29
C ILE A 19 8.90 -5.46 -3.59
N PHE A 20 8.83 -6.62 -4.22
CA PHE A 20 8.11 -6.82 -5.48
C PHE A 20 7.33 -8.13 -5.45
N THR A 21 6.10 -8.09 -5.95
CA THR A 21 5.28 -9.29 -6.18
C THR A 21 4.47 -9.15 -7.47
N GLU A 22 4.31 -10.25 -8.18
CA GLU A 22 3.40 -10.30 -9.34
C GLU A 22 1.92 -10.39 -8.93
N LYS A 23 1.65 -10.65 -7.66
CA LYS A 23 0.29 -10.76 -7.09
C LYS A 23 -0.33 -9.42 -6.71
N ALA A 24 0.33 -8.32 -7.03
CA ALA A 24 -0.18 -6.97 -6.92
C ALA A 24 0.14 -6.22 -8.21
N PRO A 25 -0.55 -5.10 -8.50
CA PRO A 25 -0.30 -4.35 -9.72
C PRO A 25 1.16 -3.92 -9.83
N ALA A 26 1.75 -4.11 -11.01
CA ALA A 26 3.12 -3.68 -11.28
C ALA A 26 3.25 -2.16 -11.16
N ALA A 27 4.39 -1.71 -10.64
CA ALA A 27 4.71 -0.29 -10.63
C ALA A 27 4.94 0.20 -12.07
N ILE A 28 4.07 1.10 -12.51
CA ILE A 28 4.17 1.75 -13.82
C ILE A 28 4.77 3.13 -13.60
N GLY A 29 6.09 3.23 -13.68
CA GLY A 29 6.79 4.49 -13.47
C GLY A 29 7.95 4.36 -12.47
N PRO A 30 8.54 5.48 -12.05
CA PRO A 30 9.74 5.48 -11.23
C PRO A 30 9.42 5.32 -9.74
N TYR A 31 8.81 4.19 -9.35
CA TYR A 31 8.54 3.86 -7.95
C TYR A 31 8.54 2.34 -7.73
N SER A 32 8.66 1.93 -6.47
CA SER A 32 8.55 0.53 -6.05
C SER A 32 7.18 0.27 -5.43
N GLN A 33 6.69 -0.96 -5.50
CA GLN A 33 5.47 -1.35 -4.79
C GLN A 33 5.59 -1.12 -3.29
N ALA A 34 6.74 -1.48 -2.73
CA ALA A 34 7.09 -1.20 -1.35
C ALA A 34 8.60 -1.21 -1.15
N VAL A 35 9.04 -0.59 -0.07
CA VAL A 35 10.44 -0.63 0.37
C VAL A 35 10.49 -0.90 1.87
N GLU A 36 11.52 -1.63 2.28
CA GLU A 36 11.77 -1.91 3.69
C GLU A 36 13.06 -1.24 4.14
N VAL A 37 13.03 -0.62 5.30
CA VAL A 37 14.19 -0.05 5.97
C VAL A 37 14.01 -0.17 7.50
N ASN A 38 15.01 -0.73 8.18
CA ASN A 38 15.01 -0.87 9.64
C ASN A 38 13.73 -1.51 10.21
N GLY A 39 13.23 -2.54 9.55
CA GLY A 39 12.01 -3.24 9.97
C GLY A 39 10.71 -2.50 9.65
N MET A 40 10.77 -1.35 9.02
CA MET A 40 9.60 -0.60 8.56
C MET A 40 9.40 -0.85 7.07
N VAL A 41 8.17 -1.16 6.69
CA VAL A 41 7.78 -1.40 5.29
C VAL A 41 6.84 -0.28 4.87
N PHE A 42 7.25 0.46 3.85
CA PHE A 42 6.48 1.55 3.27
C PHE A 42 5.86 1.06 1.97
N LEU A 43 4.54 0.96 1.94
CA LEU A 43 3.80 0.55 0.74
C LEU A 43 3.35 1.77 -0.03
N SER A 44 3.61 1.77 -1.34
CA SER A 44 3.03 2.75 -2.25
C SER A 44 1.51 2.65 -2.25
N GLY A 45 0.83 3.72 -2.60
CA GLY A 45 -0.62 3.74 -2.74
C GLY A 45 -1.10 2.64 -3.68
N GLN A 46 -2.06 1.86 -3.22
CA GLN A 46 -2.70 0.82 -4.03
C GLN A 46 -4.03 1.32 -4.56
N ILE A 47 -4.24 1.16 -5.85
CA ILE A 47 -5.49 1.44 -6.56
C ILE A 47 -6.18 0.12 -6.92
N PRO A 48 -7.49 0.12 -7.27
CA PRO A 48 -8.27 -1.11 -7.38
C PRO A 48 -8.04 -1.89 -8.68
N VAL A 49 -6.80 -2.02 -9.11
CA VAL A 49 -6.41 -2.82 -10.27
C VAL A 49 -6.31 -4.28 -9.88
N ASP A 50 -6.98 -5.15 -10.63
CA ASP A 50 -6.77 -6.59 -10.54
C ASP A 50 -5.46 -6.93 -11.26
N PRO A 51 -4.45 -7.48 -10.57
CA PRO A 51 -3.16 -7.78 -11.20
C PRO A 51 -3.24 -8.86 -12.28
N ALA A 52 -4.28 -9.71 -12.27
CA ALA A 52 -4.47 -10.73 -13.29
C ALA A 52 -4.91 -10.15 -14.64
N THR A 53 -5.63 -9.05 -14.64
CA THR A 53 -6.18 -8.42 -15.86
C THR A 53 -5.52 -7.10 -16.23
N GLY A 54 -4.93 -6.42 -15.26
CA GLY A 54 -4.39 -5.06 -15.42
C GLY A 54 -5.47 -3.98 -15.44
N GLU A 55 -6.73 -4.34 -15.19
CA GLU A 55 -7.88 -3.46 -15.23
C GLU A 55 -8.49 -3.27 -13.84
N PHE A 56 -9.24 -2.19 -13.64
CA PHE A 56 -10.02 -2.02 -12.41
C PHE A 56 -11.07 -3.12 -12.30
N VAL A 57 -11.28 -3.60 -11.06
CA VAL A 57 -12.40 -4.49 -10.78
C VAL A 57 -13.71 -3.80 -11.06
N PRO A 58 -14.73 -4.51 -11.58
CA PRO A 58 -16.06 -3.93 -11.74
C PRO A 58 -16.71 -3.66 -10.38
N GLY A 59 -17.59 -2.66 -10.35
CA GLY A 59 -18.34 -2.31 -9.15
C GLY A 59 -18.01 -0.90 -8.64
N GLY A 60 -18.50 -0.61 -7.45
CA GLY A 60 -18.34 0.68 -6.78
C GLY A 60 -17.20 0.69 -5.76
N VAL A 61 -17.31 1.60 -4.79
CA VAL A 61 -16.25 1.77 -3.78
C VAL A 61 -16.07 0.53 -2.90
N THR A 62 -17.12 -0.24 -2.67
CA THR A 62 -17.03 -1.50 -1.90
C THR A 62 -16.08 -2.47 -2.58
N GLU A 63 -16.31 -2.81 -3.84
CA GLU A 63 -15.49 -3.73 -4.62
C GLU A 63 -14.07 -3.18 -4.83
N GLN A 64 -13.95 -1.89 -5.07
CA GLN A 64 -12.66 -1.25 -5.24
C GLN A 64 -11.83 -1.29 -3.95
N THR A 65 -12.45 -1.05 -2.80
CA THR A 65 -11.76 -1.13 -1.51
C THR A 65 -11.30 -2.55 -1.20
N ILE A 66 -12.11 -3.55 -1.52
CA ILE A 66 -11.71 -4.96 -1.39
C ILE A 66 -10.46 -5.23 -2.23
N GLN A 67 -10.45 -4.83 -3.51
CA GLN A 67 -9.30 -5.07 -4.38
C GLN A 67 -8.05 -4.35 -3.89
N VAL A 68 -8.18 -3.11 -3.43
CA VAL A 68 -7.07 -2.36 -2.83
C VAL A 68 -6.45 -3.13 -1.67
N PHE A 69 -7.26 -3.66 -0.76
CA PHE A 69 -6.75 -4.44 0.37
C PHE A 69 -6.16 -5.78 -0.04
N GLU A 70 -6.72 -6.46 -1.05
CA GLU A 70 -6.11 -7.69 -1.57
C GLU A 70 -4.74 -7.41 -2.15
N ASN A 71 -4.56 -6.29 -2.85
CA ASN A 71 -3.26 -5.86 -3.34
C ASN A 71 -2.28 -5.56 -2.19
N ILE A 72 -2.74 -4.83 -1.17
CA ILE A 72 -1.94 -4.55 0.04
C ILE A 72 -1.50 -5.85 0.72
N LYS A 73 -2.42 -6.79 0.92
CA LYS A 73 -2.13 -8.09 1.52
C LYS A 73 -1.05 -8.85 0.76
N ASN A 74 -1.10 -8.84 -0.56
CA ASN A 74 -0.13 -9.55 -1.39
C ASN A 74 1.26 -8.91 -1.32
N VAL A 75 1.34 -7.59 -1.27
CA VAL A 75 2.62 -6.89 -1.06
C VAL A 75 3.19 -7.19 0.33
N LEU A 76 2.35 -7.13 1.37
CA LEU A 76 2.75 -7.49 2.74
C LEU A 76 3.24 -8.93 2.83
N ALA A 77 2.53 -9.87 2.20
CA ALA A 77 2.90 -11.29 2.20
C ALA A 77 4.28 -11.52 1.59
N GLU A 78 4.65 -10.77 0.56
CA GLU A 78 6.01 -10.85 -0.02
C GLU A 78 7.08 -10.41 0.99
N ALA A 79 6.73 -9.50 1.90
CA ALA A 79 7.60 -9.10 3.01
C ALA A 79 7.50 -10.04 4.23
N GLY A 80 6.67 -11.08 4.17
CA GLY A 80 6.41 -11.98 5.29
C GLY A 80 5.52 -11.38 6.37
N LEU A 81 4.68 -10.39 6.01
CA LEU A 81 3.82 -9.65 6.94
C LEU A 81 2.34 -9.83 6.60
N THR A 82 1.48 -9.40 7.51
CA THR A 82 0.03 -9.36 7.35
C THR A 82 -0.51 -7.96 7.66
N THR A 83 -1.81 -7.76 7.52
CA THR A 83 -2.46 -6.49 7.91
C THR A 83 -2.29 -6.17 9.40
N ALA A 84 -2.06 -7.18 10.25
CA ALA A 84 -1.76 -6.97 11.67
C ALA A 84 -0.48 -6.15 11.89
N ASN A 85 0.42 -6.11 10.93
CA ASN A 85 1.67 -5.35 10.99
C ASN A 85 1.50 -3.88 10.56
N ILE A 86 0.35 -3.50 9.99
CA ILE A 86 0.10 -2.14 9.55
C ILE A 86 -0.08 -1.24 10.77
N VAL A 87 0.69 -0.15 10.82
CA VAL A 87 0.63 0.83 11.91
C VAL A 87 0.01 2.15 11.48
N LYS A 88 0.02 2.45 10.18
CA LYS A 88 -0.52 3.69 9.61
C LYS A 88 -1.07 3.45 8.23
N THR A 89 -2.23 4.03 7.95
CA THR A 89 -2.77 4.12 6.59
C THR A 89 -3.14 5.56 6.26
N THR A 90 -3.13 5.88 4.97
CA THR A 90 -3.78 7.08 4.43
C THR A 90 -4.75 6.64 3.35
N VAL A 91 -6.01 6.99 3.52
CA VAL A 91 -7.08 6.67 2.57
C VAL A 91 -7.42 7.91 1.77
N PHE A 92 -7.29 7.81 0.46
CA PHE A 92 -7.67 8.85 -0.49
C PHE A 92 -8.96 8.42 -1.18
N LEU A 93 -9.98 9.28 -1.15
CA LEU A 93 -11.28 9.04 -1.76
C LEU A 93 -11.54 10.04 -2.88
N ALA A 94 -12.27 9.61 -3.90
CA ALA A 94 -12.76 10.52 -4.94
C ALA A 94 -13.80 11.50 -4.40
N ASP A 95 -14.57 11.10 -3.36
CA ASP A 95 -15.59 11.91 -2.71
C ASP A 95 -15.85 11.39 -1.30
N MET A 96 -16.09 12.29 -0.34
CA MET A 96 -16.35 11.89 1.04
C MET A 96 -17.70 11.19 1.24
N SER A 97 -18.60 11.28 0.27
CA SER A 97 -19.85 10.48 0.30
C SER A 97 -19.59 8.97 0.23
N LEU A 98 -18.39 8.54 -0.20
CA LEU A 98 -17.97 7.15 -0.28
C LEU A 98 -17.41 6.61 1.04
N PHE A 99 -17.26 7.48 2.05
CA PHE A 99 -16.55 7.15 3.29
C PHE A 99 -17.19 5.99 4.06
N ALA A 100 -18.49 5.99 4.23
CA ALA A 100 -19.19 4.96 5.02
C ALA A 100 -19.05 3.56 4.40
N GLU A 101 -19.20 3.44 3.09
CA GLU A 101 -19.04 2.15 2.41
C GLU A 101 -17.59 1.67 2.43
N MET A 102 -16.65 2.58 2.21
CA MET A 102 -15.21 2.26 2.34
C MET A 102 -14.90 1.78 3.76
N ASN A 103 -15.38 2.48 4.79
CA ASN A 103 -15.14 2.11 6.17
C ASN A 103 -15.67 0.71 6.52
N ALA A 104 -16.82 0.33 6.00
CA ALA A 104 -17.40 -0.99 6.25
C ALA A 104 -16.48 -2.11 5.74
N VAL A 105 -15.85 -1.92 4.60
CA VAL A 105 -14.86 -2.86 4.06
C VAL A 105 -13.55 -2.79 4.85
N TYR A 106 -13.05 -1.58 5.09
CA TYR A 106 -11.80 -1.33 5.82
C TYR A 106 -11.77 -2.09 7.14
N ALA A 107 -12.85 -2.00 7.93
CA ALA A 107 -12.94 -2.63 9.23
C ALA A 107 -12.73 -4.15 9.19
N LYS A 108 -13.11 -4.82 8.10
CA LYS A 108 -13.01 -6.28 7.97
C LYS A 108 -11.59 -6.79 7.78
N TYR A 109 -10.66 -5.91 7.41
CA TYR A 109 -9.28 -6.30 7.16
C TYR A 109 -8.38 -6.23 8.39
N PHE A 110 -8.91 -5.78 9.51
CA PHE A 110 -8.16 -5.67 10.77
C PHE A 110 -8.87 -6.43 11.88
N GLU A 111 -8.09 -7.21 12.62
CA GLU A 111 -8.52 -7.88 13.85
C GLU A 111 -7.85 -7.18 15.03
N GLY A 112 -8.63 -6.79 16.05
CA GLY A 112 -8.09 -6.12 17.22
C GLY A 112 -7.86 -4.63 16.97
N ASP A 113 -6.67 -4.12 17.30
CA ASP A 113 -6.37 -2.71 17.23
C ASP A 113 -6.22 -2.21 15.80
N PHE A 114 -6.92 -1.14 15.46
CA PHE A 114 -6.79 -0.50 14.15
C PHE A 114 -5.51 0.32 14.05
N PRO A 115 -4.91 0.42 12.85
CA PRO A 115 -3.81 1.35 12.64
C PRO A 115 -4.25 2.80 12.78
N ALA A 116 -3.31 3.71 13.03
CA ALA A 116 -3.57 5.14 12.86
C ALA A 116 -3.95 5.43 11.41
N ARG A 117 -4.85 6.41 11.19
CA ARG A 117 -5.36 6.69 9.85
C ARG A 117 -5.67 8.15 9.64
N SER A 118 -5.42 8.63 8.42
CA SER A 118 -6.03 9.82 7.87
C SER A 118 -6.86 9.41 6.64
N ALA A 119 -8.03 10.01 6.47
CA ALA A 119 -8.89 9.76 5.31
C ALA A 119 -9.40 11.10 4.78
N VAL A 120 -9.18 11.34 3.49
CA VAL A 120 -9.48 12.61 2.82
C VAL A 120 -10.04 12.36 1.43
N ALA A 121 -10.88 13.25 0.93
CA ALA A 121 -11.21 13.32 -0.48
C ALA A 121 -10.15 14.15 -1.20
N VAL A 122 -9.81 13.74 -2.40
CA VAL A 122 -8.85 14.43 -3.26
C VAL A 122 -9.54 14.88 -4.55
N LYS A 123 -8.90 15.78 -5.29
CA LYS A 123 -9.47 16.31 -6.53
C LYS A 123 -9.69 15.21 -7.57
N ALA A 124 -8.74 14.28 -7.70
CA ALA A 124 -8.81 13.15 -8.62
C ALA A 124 -7.83 12.06 -8.18
N LEU A 125 -8.14 10.83 -8.55
CA LEU A 125 -7.27 9.68 -8.38
C LEU A 125 -6.85 9.11 -9.73
N PRO A 126 -5.73 8.37 -9.79
CA PRO A 126 -5.28 7.75 -11.04
C PRO A 126 -6.38 6.90 -11.67
N LYS A 127 -6.54 7.02 -12.99
CA LYS A 127 -7.50 6.25 -13.80
C LYS A 127 -8.95 6.33 -13.32
N GLY A 128 -9.32 7.40 -12.59
CA GLY A 128 -10.67 7.55 -12.07
C GLY A 128 -11.01 6.60 -10.92
N ALA A 129 -10.03 6.11 -10.18
CA ALA A 129 -10.28 5.30 -8.99
C ALA A 129 -11.15 6.05 -7.98
N LEU A 130 -11.99 5.32 -7.27
CA LEU A 130 -12.81 5.86 -6.18
C LEU A 130 -12.04 5.87 -4.85
N VAL A 131 -11.04 5.01 -4.71
CA VAL A 131 -10.26 4.85 -3.50
C VAL A 131 -8.82 4.48 -3.84
N GLU A 132 -7.89 4.99 -3.03
CA GLU A 132 -6.47 4.63 -3.02
C GLU A 132 -6.00 4.61 -1.57
N ILE A 133 -5.19 3.63 -1.19
CA ILE A 133 -4.69 3.50 0.18
C ILE A 133 -3.18 3.25 0.15
N GLU A 134 -2.44 4.07 0.90
CA GLU A 134 -1.03 3.81 1.21
C GLU A 134 -0.91 3.35 2.66
N SER A 135 0.17 2.63 2.98
CA SER A 135 0.33 1.99 4.29
C SER A 135 1.78 1.98 4.74
N ILE A 136 1.95 1.98 6.06
CA ILE A 136 3.24 1.71 6.73
C ILE A 136 3.02 0.51 7.64
N ALA A 137 3.88 -0.50 7.49
CA ALA A 137 3.88 -1.70 8.34
C ALA A 137 5.21 -1.83 9.08
N VAL A 138 5.21 -2.59 10.17
CA VAL A 138 6.40 -2.82 11.00
C VAL A 138 6.52 -4.29 11.33
N ARG A 139 7.75 -4.84 11.17
CA ARG A 139 8.09 -6.21 11.60
C ARG A 139 7.95 -6.40 13.09
#